data_5b135dcd4467c7136ea80afb5524d7be
#
_entry.id   5b135dcd4467c7136ea80afb5524d7be
#
_cell.length_a   1.000
_cell.length_b   1.000
_cell.length_c   1.000
_cell.angle_alpha   90.00
_cell.angle_beta   90.00
_cell.angle_gamma   90.00
#
_symmetry.space_group_name_H-M   'P 1'
#
loop_
_entity.id
_entity.type
_entity.pdbx_description
1 polymer ?
#
loop_
_entity_poly.entity_id
_entity_poly.type
_entity_poly.pdbx_seq_one_letter_code
_entity_poly.pdbx_strand_id
1 'polypeptide(L)'
;MNRKKLLISLAMVMLSMAGLAADNLPALRVQGKNLMDANGKTVVLHGVMDTPNRYFNNWRWQAWKADYTDADVKPCLDYFEKIFTAITDHSQGAYCDVFRLHMDPCWVAGTESLNSGYMSYYENNGHETTGEANITKFYLPYYRKYLQSLYIPLIKQALAHGLYVVVRPPGVCPPKLTVEEYNNSATKRKCYLYYLLNIWHEFASDPYIQEHSGQISIELANEPISITWNGSSDNGAMKEFFQPVVTRIRRDGFNGIIWVPGTTWQQNYRDYVKHPIVDSQNNLGYAVHCYPGWYSSGSGNNDNTNKEKFYNAFLDAVPVAKTNPIIVTEIDWSPYKPGSGHKDEQGNWVESNYGTWGTATTSGFGEGWKYIHDKLGNISMTLQGSGLYFDIDTYLKDKVVEPAFKGVDEACGEACFKWCKEWYLKQNTTGIKQLETQADVVSTLYYNIEGKEVEKPTAGVYIIKQLLSNGKIRSRKVFLK
;
A
#
# COMPACT_ATOMS: atom_id res chain seq x y z
N MET A 1 8.63 -35.39 29.79
CA MET A 1 7.68 -34.32 29.39
C MET A 1 7.07 -34.69 28.03
N ASN A 2 5.75 -34.79 27.94
CA ASN A 2 5.08 -35.44 26.82
C ASN A 2 5.13 -34.50 25.56
N ARG A 3 5.59 -35.01 24.40
CA ARG A 3 5.75 -34.23 23.15
C ARG A 3 4.48 -33.45 22.76
N LYS A 4 3.29 -33.95 23.09
CA LYS A 4 2.01 -33.24 22.90
C LYS A 4 1.87 -31.97 23.76
N LYS A 5 2.38 -31.99 25.00
CA LYS A 5 2.36 -30.80 25.89
C LYS A 5 3.36 -29.75 25.43
N LEU A 6 4.48 -30.12 24.83
CA LEU A 6 5.46 -29.21 24.27
C LEU A 6 4.92 -28.52 23.00
N LEU A 7 4.21 -29.25 22.13
CA LEU A 7 3.58 -28.70 20.93
C LEU A 7 2.43 -27.72 21.25
N ILE A 8 1.63 -28.01 22.28
CA ILE A 8 0.56 -27.11 22.73
C ILE A 8 1.15 -25.84 23.36
N SER A 9 2.23 -25.98 24.15
CA SER A 9 2.92 -24.78 24.70
C SER A 9 3.59 -23.95 23.62
N LEU A 10 4.16 -24.56 22.58
CA LEU A 10 4.75 -23.83 21.45
C LEU A 10 3.68 -23.11 20.59
N ALA A 11 2.52 -23.76 20.37
CA ALA A 11 1.39 -23.14 19.68
C ALA A 11 0.77 -22.00 20.49
N MET A 12 0.65 -22.12 21.82
CA MET A 12 0.19 -21.01 22.67
C MET A 12 1.19 -19.85 22.74
N VAL A 13 2.49 -20.13 22.71
CA VAL A 13 3.52 -19.08 22.66
C VAL A 13 3.51 -18.37 21.29
N MET A 14 3.29 -19.08 20.18
CA MET A 14 3.17 -18.45 18.87
C MET A 14 1.87 -17.64 18.73
N LEU A 15 0.73 -18.09 19.29
CA LEU A 15 -0.50 -17.28 19.34
C LEU A 15 -0.35 -16.03 20.22
N SER A 16 0.41 -16.12 21.34
CA SER A 16 0.65 -14.96 22.20
C SER A 16 1.65 -13.97 21.59
N MET A 17 2.57 -14.41 20.75
CA MET A 17 3.49 -13.52 20.03
C MET A 17 2.80 -12.79 18.84
N ALA A 18 1.85 -13.43 18.17
CA ALA A 18 1.04 -12.78 17.13
C ALA A 18 0.12 -11.69 17.68
N GLY A 19 -0.45 -11.87 18.88
CA GLY A 19 -1.23 -10.83 19.56
C GLY A 19 -0.40 -9.62 19.99
N LEU A 20 0.86 -9.82 20.37
CA LEU A 20 1.76 -8.76 20.81
C LEU A 20 2.28 -7.86 19.66
N ALA A 21 2.26 -8.32 18.41
CA ALA A 21 2.71 -7.52 17.26
C ALA A 21 1.67 -6.47 16.84
N ALA A 22 0.37 -6.82 16.87
CA ALA A 22 -0.71 -5.88 16.53
C ALA A 22 -0.83 -4.74 17.56
N ASP A 23 -0.63 -5.02 18.84
CA ASP A 23 -0.68 -4.03 19.92
C ASP A 23 0.52 -3.08 19.93
N ASN A 24 1.57 -3.37 19.16
CA ASN A 24 2.81 -2.57 19.12
C ASN A 24 2.97 -1.71 17.86
N LEU A 25 2.07 -1.82 16.87
CA LEU A 25 2.16 -1.01 15.67
C LEU A 25 1.66 0.43 15.97
N PRO A 26 2.53 1.46 15.93
CA PRO A 26 2.15 2.81 16.33
C PRO A 26 1.02 3.38 15.47
N ALA A 27 0.08 4.09 16.08
CA ALA A 27 -0.94 4.80 15.33
C ALA A 27 -0.32 5.89 14.45
N LEU A 28 -0.76 5.99 13.19
CA LEU A 28 -0.34 7.01 12.24
C LEU A 28 -1.38 8.13 12.13
N ARG A 29 -0.88 9.33 11.87
CA ARG A 29 -1.68 10.52 11.56
C ARG A 29 -0.99 11.38 10.53
N VAL A 30 -1.77 12.23 9.87
CA VAL A 30 -1.25 13.25 8.97
C VAL A 30 -0.80 14.48 9.76
N GLN A 31 0.40 14.99 9.44
CA GLN A 31 0.88 16.28 9.94
C GLN A 31 1.59 17.03 8.81
N GLY A 32 0.92 18.03 8.25
CA GLY A 32 1.37 18.70 7.04
C GLY A 32 1.53 17.71 5.89
N LYS A 33 2.70 17.67 5.28
CA LYS A 33 2.98 16.74 4.18
C LYS A 33 3.44 15.35 4.61
N ASN A 34 3.50 15.03 5.90
CA ASN A 34 4.08 13.81 6.40
C ASN A 34 3.05 12.92 7.09
N LEU A 35 3.31 11.61 7.06
CA LEU A 35 2.77 10.68 8.04
C LEU A 35 3.63 10.72 9.29
N MET A 36 2.98 10.80 10.44
CA MET A 36 3.65 10.80 11.74
C MET A 36 3.12 9.68 12.61
N ASP A 37 4.00 8.98 13.30
CA ASP A 37 3.60 8.04 14.34
C ASP A 37 3.26 8.75 15.67
N ALA A 38 2.78 7.98 16.64
CA ALA A 38 2.43 8.49 17.97
C ALA A 38 3.63 9.10 18.74
N ASN A 39 4.86 8.77 18.33
CA ASN A 39 6.10 9.28 18.93
C ASN A 39 6.61 10.56 18.23
N GLY A 40 5.87 11.05 17.23
CA GLY A 40 6.26 12.23 16.44
C GLY A 40 7.33 11.95 15.39
N LYS A 41 7.56 10.68 15.03
CA LYS A 41 8.48 10.26 13.98
C LYS A 41 7.79 10.28 12.64
N THR A 42 8.46 10.82 11.62
CA THR A 42 7.99 10.70 10.22
C THR A 42 8.13 9.25 9.74
N VAL A 43 7.06 8.75 9.11
CA VAL A 43 6.97 7.40 8.57
C VAL A 43 6.72 7.46 7.06
N VAL A 44 7.42 6.61 6.31
CA VAL A 44 7.18 6.38 4.89
C VAL A 44 7.02 4.87 4.70
N LEU A 45 5.89 4.45 4.14
CA LEU A 45 5.49 3.05 4.07
C LEU A 45 5.82 2.44 2.71
N HIS A 46 6.29 1.19 2.72
CA HIS A 46 6.59 0.42 1.52
C HIS A 46 5.99 -0.98 1.62
N GLY A 47 5.32 -1.40 0.56
CA GLY A 47 4.72 -2.72 0.56
C GLY A 47 4.10 -3.10 -0.76
N VAL A 48 3.04 -3.89 -0.68
CA VAL A 48 2.38 -4.47 -1.84
C VAL A 48 0.86 -4.34 -1.73
N MET A 49 0.20 -4.40 -2.87
CA MET A 49 -1.23 -4.63 -2.97
C MET A 49 -1.50 -6.12 -3.26
N ASP A 50 -2.61 -6.63 -2.83
CA ASP A 50 -3.17 -7.85 -3.38
C ASP A 50 -4.69 -7.91 -3.20
N THR A 51 -5.31 -8.87 -3.90
CA THR A 51 -6.76 -9.01 -4.01
C THR A 51 -7.14 -10.42 -3.57
N PRO A 52 -8.11 -10.61 -2.67
CA PRO A 52 -8.62 -11.94 -2.31
C PRO A 52 -9.48 -12.53 -3.44
N ASN A 53 -8.84 -12.78 -4.58
CA ASN A 53 -9.44 -13.28 -5.80
C ASN A 53 -8.60 -14.42 -6.37
N ARG A 54 -9.23 -15.53 -6.69
CA ARG A 54 -8.55 -16.72 -7.24
C ARG A 54 -7.82 -16.44 -8.55
N TYR A 55 -8.45 -15.71 -9.44
CA TYR A 55 -7.90 -15.38 -10.76
C TYR A 55 -6.67 -14.51 -10.64
N PHE A 56 -6.72 -13.39 -9.90
CA PHE A 56 -5.58 -12.49 -9.69
C PHE A 56 -4.43 -13.16 -8.93
N ASN A 57 -4.70 -14.23 -8.18
CA ASN A 57 -3.70 -15.02 -7.49
C ASN A 57 -3.29 -16.28 -8.26
N ASN A 58 -3.48 -16.33 -9.58
CA ASN A 58 -3.10 -17.45 -10.44
C ASN A 58 -3.59 -18.82 -9.93
N TRP A 59 -4.79 -18.86 -9.35
CA TRP A 59 -5.43 -20.06 -8.80
C TRP A 59 -4.65 -20.74 -7.67
N ARG A 60 -3.70 -20.04 -7.03
CA ARG A 60 -2.78 -20.63 -6.04
C ARG A 60 -3.47 -21.11 -4.76
N TRP A 61 -4.58 -20.50 -4.36
CA TRP A 61 -5.29 -20.89 -3.14
C TRP A 61 -6.58 -21.65 -3.38
N GLN A 62 -7.12 -21.61 -4.58
CA GLN A 62 -8.34 -22.32 -4.93
C GLN A 62 -8.43 -22.52 -6.44
N ALA A 63 -8.80 -23.72 -6.88
CA ALA A 63 -9.09 -24.00 -8.28
C ALA A 63 -10.27 -23.16 -8.79
N TRP A 64 -10.39 -23.04 -10.11
CA TRP A 64 -11.49 -22.30 -10.73
C TRP A 64 -12.85 -22.81 -10.25
N LYS A 65 -13.73 -21.88 -9.89
CA LYS A 65 -15.14 -22.09 -9.60
C LYS A 65 -15.94 -20.91 -10.15
N ALA A 66 -17.22 -21.16 -10.47
CA ALA A 66 -18.11 -20.10 -10.96
C ALA A 66 -18.47 -19.07 -9.89
N ASP A 67 -18.45 -19.46 -8.61
CA ASP A 67 -18.92 -18.65 -7.49
C ASP A 67 -17.92 -18.65 -6.31
N TYR A 68 -18.12 -17.73 -5.39
CA TYR A 68 -17.44 -17.63 -4.10
C TYR A 68 -18.43 -17.93 -2.99
N THR A 69 -18.03 -18.79 -2.06
CA THR A 69 -18.87 -19.26 -0.96
C THR A 69 -18.10 -19.23 0.37
N ASP A 70 -18.77 -19.55 1.48
CA ASP A 70 -18.13 -19.64 2.79
C ASP A 70 -17.00 -20.68 2.83
N ALA A 71 -17.07 -21.71 1.97
CA ALA A 71 -16.01 -22.70 1.85
C ALA A 71 -14.69 -22.15 1.28
N ASP A 72 -14.75 -21.01 0.59
CA ASP A 72 -13.58 -20.37 -0.01
C ASP A 72 -12.85 -19.43 0.98
N VAL A 73 -13.51 -19.02 2.07
CA VAL A 73 -12.97 -18.08 3.06
C VAL A 73 -11.67 -18.61 3.69
N LYS A 74 -11.72 -19.83 4.22
CA LYS A 74 -10.53 -20.39 4.87
C LYS A 74 -9.35 -20.59 3.92
N PRO A 75 -9.50 -21.18 2.73
CA PRO A 75 -8.39 -21.25 1.77
C PRO A 75 -7.78 -19.88 1.42
N CYS A 76 -8.62 -18.84 1.29
CA CYS A 76 -8.17 -17.48 1.05
C CYS A 76 -7.34 -16.94 2.23
N LEU A 77 -7.84 -17.04 3.45
CA LEU A 77 -7.13 -16.62 4.67
C LEU A 77 -5.80 -17.38 4.85
N ASP A 78 -5.79 -18.69 4.65
CA ASP A 78 -4.58 -19.52 4.74
C ASP A 78 -3.52 -19.13 3.68
N TYR A 79 -3.96 -18.68 2.50
CA TYR A 79 -3.08 -18.17 1.46
C TYR A 79 -2.45 -16.84 1.86
N PHE A 80 -3.27 -15.87 2.29
CA PHE A 80 -2.78 -14.55 2.68
C PHE A 80 -1.89 -14.58 3.91
N GLU A 81 -2.13 -15.49 4.85
CA GLU A 81 -1.20 -15.72 5.98
C GLU A 81 0.23 -16.05 5.49
N LYS A 82 0.34 -16.87 4.42
CA LYS A 82 1.65 -17.19 3.81
C LYS A 82 2.26 -15.96 3.11
N ILE A 83 1.43 -15.15 2.43
CA ILE A 83 1.90 -13.92 1.79
C ILE A 83 2.42 -12.94 2.84
N PHE A 84 1.65 -12.68 3.92
CA PHE A 84 2.07 -11.77 4.99
C PHE A 84 3.35 -12.26 5.69
N THR A 85 3.46 -13.57 5.96
CA THR A 85 4.69 -14.16 6.48
C THR A 85 5.89 -13.87 5.56
N ALA A 86 5.73 -14.06 4.25
CA ALA A 86 6.82 -13.89 3.30
C ALA A 86 7.27 -12.42 3.19
N ILE A 87 6.34 -11.49 3.01
CA ILE A 87 6.67 -10.08 2.75
C ILE A 87 7.21 -9.33 3.98
N THR A 88 7.08 -9.91 5.17
CA THR A 88 7.58 -9.36 6.44
C THR A 88 8.77 -10.14 7.02
N ASP A 89 9.30 -11.12 6.30
CA ASP A 89 10.44 -11.91 6.77
C ASP A 89 11.77 -11.15 6.59
N HIS A 90 12.09 -10.34 7.57
CA HIS A 90 13.35 -9.57 7.59
C HIS A 90 14.59 -10.47 7.53
N SER A 91 14.51 -11.72 8.00
CA SER A 91 15.63 -12.65 7.98
C SER A 91 15.98 -13.09 6.56
N GLN A 92 15.02 -13.06 5.66
CA GLN A 92 15.17 -13.35 4.24
C GLN A 92 15.21 -12.09 3.35
N GLY A 93 15.21 -10.90 3.95
CA GLY A 93 15.39 -9.64 3.23
C GLY A 93 14.09 -8.94 2.81
N ALA A 94 12.93 -9.44 3.18
CA ALA A 94 11.64 -8.81 2.90
C ALA A 94 11.25 -7.84 4.03
N TYR A 95 11.00 -6.57 3.66
CA TYR A 95 10.79 -5.46 4.61
C TYR A 95 9.53 -4.64 4.26
N CYS A 96 8.43 -5.29 3.87
CA CYS A 96 7.17 -4.59 3.73
C CYS A 96 6.63 -4.18 5.11
N ASP A 97 6.05 -2.97 5.18
CA ASP A 97 5.41 -2.42 6.37
C ASP A 97 3.98 -1.92 6.10
N VAL A 98 3.49 -2.06 4.86
CA VAL A 98 2.12 -1.74 4.47
C VAL A 98 1.58 -2.78 3.49
N PHE A 99 0.28 -3.06 3.60
CA PHE A 99 -0.48 -3.88 2.67
C PHE A 99 -1.72 -3.12 2.19
N ARG A 100 -1.90 -2.99 0.87
CA ARG A 100 -3.12 -2.46 0.31
C ARG A 100 -4.09 -3.59 -0.02
N LEU A 101 -5.17 -3.68 0.73
CA LEU A 101 -6.23 -4.67 0.54
C LEU A 101 -7.26 -4.17 -0.47
N HIS A 102 -7.33 -4.82 -1.61
CA HIS A 102 -8.44 -4.67 -2.54
C HIS A 102 -9.60 -5.58 -2.10
N MET A 103 -10.70 -5.00 -1.64
CA MET A 103 -11.92 -5.77 -1.40
C MET A 103 -12.52 -6.16 -2.74
N ASP A 104 -12.47 -7.45 -3.07
CA ASP A 104 -12.87 -7.91 -4.40
C ASP A 104 -14.38 -8.02 -4.57
N PRO A 105 -14.94 -7.53 -5.70
CA PRO A 105 -16.37 -7.62 -5.98
C PRO A 105 -16.94 -9.03 -6.07
N CYS A 106 -16.12 -10.06 -6.32
CA CYS A 106 -16.58 -11.46 -6.37
C CYS A 106 -17.27 -11.91 -5.07
N TRP A 107 -16.86 -11.37 -3.94
CA TRP A 107 -17.44 -11.70 -2.64
C TRP A 107 -18.73 -10.95 -2.33
N VAL A 108 -18.99 -9.86 -3.03
CA VAL A 108 -20.09 -8.93 -2.72
C VAL A 108 -21.17 -8.87 -3.78
N ALA A 109 -21.03 -9.64 -4.85
CA ALA A 109 -22.03 -9.71 -5.92
C ALA A 109 -23.24 -10.53 -5.51
N GLY A 110 -24.44 -10.15 -5.99
CA GLY A 110 -25.67 -10.90 -5.80
C GLY A 110 -25.64 -12.27 -6.50
N THR A 111 -26.60 -13.14 -6.17
CA THR A 111 -26.63 -14.53 -6.65
C THR A 111 -26.66 -14.65 -8.16
N GLU A 112 -27.37 -13.77 -8.85
CA GLU A 112 -27.49 -13.72 -10.30
C GLU A 112 -26.18 -13.33 -11.00
N SER A 113 -25.24 -12.75 -10.26
CA SER A 113 -23.95 -12.32 -10.79
C SER A 113 -22.78 -13.22 -10.35
N LEU A 114 -23.01 -14.23 -9.53
CA LEU A 114 -21.99 -15.17 -9.03
C LEU A 114 -21.64 -16.22 -10.08
N ASN A 115 -21.32 -15.81 -11.28
CA ASN A 115 -20.92 -16.69 -12.37
C ASN A 115 -19.53 -16.33 -12.91
N SER A 116 -18.98 -17.19 -13.71
CA SER A 116 -17.64 -17.04 -14.28
C SER A 116 -17.47 -15.82 -15.19
N GLY A 117 -18.55 -15.29 -15.75
CA GLY A 117 -18.52 -14.12 -16.60
C GLY A 117 -18.29 -12.81 -15.85
N TYR A 118 -18.34 -12.83 -14.53
CA TYR A 118 -18.15 -11.65 -13.71
C TYR A 118 -16.85 -10.91 -14.01
N MET A 119 -15.73 -11.60 -14.11
CA MET A 119 -14.40 -10.99 -14.31
C MET A 119 -14.22 -10.33 -15.69
N SER A 120 -14.95 -10.79 -16.69
CA SER A 120 -14.88 -10.32 -18.08
C SER A 120 -16.16 -9.65 -18.56
N TYR A 121 -17.04 -9.29 -17.64
CA TYR A 121 -18.31 -8.68 -17.98
C TYR A 121 -18.13 -7.24 -18.47
N TYR A 122 -18.73 -6.93 -19.63
CA TYR A 122 -18.77 -5.60 -20.22
C TYR A 122 -20.21 -5.18 -20.46
N GLU A 123 -20.53 -3.94 -20.12
CA GLU A 123 -21.76 -3.29 -20.55
C GLU A 123 -21.52 -2.37 -21.75
N ASN A 124 -22.24 -2.61 -22.82
CA ASN A 124 -22.04 -1.90 -24.09
C ASN A 124 -22.53 -0.44 -24.07
N ASN A 125 -23.26 -0.03 -23.05
CA ASN A 125 -23.81 1.33 -22.94
C ASN A 125 -22.81 2.36 -22.39
N GLY A 126 -21.59 1.95 -22.05
CA GLY A 126 -20.51 2.82 -21.58
C GLY A 126 -20.68 3.37 -20.17
N HIS A 127 -21.62 2.86 -19.38
CA HIS A 127 -21.80 3.23 -17.97
C HIS A 127 -20.99 2.36 -17.03
N GLU A 128 -20.84 1.11 -17.35
CA GLU A 128 -20.03 0.14 -16.64
C GLU A 128 -19.22 -0.65 -17.64
N THR A 129 -17.95 -0.82 -17.40
CA THR A 129 -17.05 -1.40 -18.40
C THR A 129 -16.78 -2.87 -18.15
N THR A 130 -16.71 -3.28 -16.88
CA THR A 130 -16.40 -4.66 -16.49
C THR A 130 -17.28 -5.12 -15.33
N GLY A 131 -17.28 -6.39 -15.06
CA GLY A 131 -17.92 -6.95 -13.87
C GLY A 131 -17.34 -6.34 -12.57
N GLU A 132 -16.07 -5.98 -12.60
CA GLU A 132 -15.38 -5.34 -11.49
C GLU A 132 -15.93 -3.94 -11.19
N ALA A 133 -16.37 -3.19 -12.22
CA ALA A 133 -16.99 -1.89 -12.07
C ALA A 133 -18.53 -1.94 -11.93
N ASN A 134 -19.13 -3.12 -12.06
CA ASN A 134 -20.58 -3.26 -12.10
C ASN A 134 -21.21 -3.21 -10.72
N ILE A 135 -21.50 -2.01 -10.25
CA ILE A 135 -22.17 -1.77 -8.95
C ILE A 135 -23.62 -2.23 -8.92
N THR A 136 -24.24 -2.51 -10.07
CA THR A 136 -25.63 -3.01 -10.13
C THR A 136 -25.78 -4.41 -9.55
N LYS A 137 -24.68 -5.15 -9.50
CA LYS A 137 -24.61 -6.51 -8.93
C LYS A 137 -24.23 -6.52 -7.45
N PHE A 138 -23.88 -5.37 -6.88
CA PHE A 138 -23.56 -5.28 -5.48
C PHE A 138 -24.74 -5.67 -4.59
N TYR A 139 -24.46 -6.55 -3.64
CA TYR A 139 -25.46 -7.05 -2.70
C TYR A 139 -24.99 -6.79 -1.27
N LEU A 140 -25.56 -5.79 -0.61
CA LEU A 140 -25.17 -5.33 0.72
C LEU A 140 -25.14 -6.42 1.80
N PRO A 141 -26.08 -7.40 1.84
CA PRO A 141 -26.00 -8.49 2.81
C PRO A 141 -24.74 -9.36 2.64
N TYR A 142 -24.26 -9.57 1.40
CA TYR A 142 -23.01 -10.28 1.17
C TYR A 142 -21.80 -9.45 1.58
N TYR A 143 -21.83 -8.15 1.31
CA TYR A 143 -20.77 -7.27 1.80
C TYR A 143 -20.68 -7.32 3.32
N ARG A 144 -21.78 -7.18 4.06
CA ARG A 144 -21.82 -7.32 5.52
C ARG A 144 -21.27 -8.66 6.00
N LYS A 145 -21.67 -9.75 5.34
CA LYS A 145 -21.21 -11.09 5.67
C LYS A 145 -19.71 -11.23 5.51
N TYR A 146 -19.18 -10.89 4.33
CA TYR A 146 -17.77 -11.07 4.01
C TYR A 146 -16.86 -9.99 4.60
N LEU A 147 -17.41 -8.83 4.96
CA LEU A 147 -16.70 -7.87 5.81
C LEU A 147 -16.28 -8.55 7.12
N GLN A 148 -17.19 -9.29 7.75
CA GLN A 148 -16.94 -9.98 9.04
C GLN A 148 -16.16 -11.27 8.90
N SER A 149 -16.42 -12.08 7.87
CA SER A 149 -15.84 -13.42 7.75
C SER A 149 -14.56 -13.48 6.93
N LEU A 150 -14.25 -12.45 6.13
CA LEU A 150 -13.08 -12.42 5.25
C LEU A 150 -12.23 -11.17 5.44
N TYR A 151 -12.79 -9.97 5.20
CA TYR A 151 -11.97 -8.75 5.08
C TYR A 151 -11.39 -8.32 6.43
N ILE A 152 -12.19 -8.31 7.50
CA ILE A 152 -11.68 -8.02 8.85
C ILE A 152 -10.68 -9.08 9.32
N PRO A 153 -10.90 -10.39 9.16
CA PRO A 153 -9.86 -11.39 9.39
C PRO A 153 -8.57 -11.18 8.61
N LEU A 154 -8.62 -10.82 7.32
CA LEU A 154 -7.43 -10.48 6.53
C LEU A 154 -6.69 -9.25 7.11
N ILE A 155 -7.43 -8.22 7.50
CA ILE A 155 -6.86 -7.03 8.15
C ILE A 155 -6.17 -7.42 9.46
N LYS A 156 -6.82 -8.27 10.28
CA LYS A 156 -6.24 -8.77 11.54
C LYS A 156 -4.94 -9.53 11.32
N GLN A 157 -4.89 -10.40 10.30
CA GLN A 157 -3.66 -11.11 9.94
C GLN A 157 -2.56 -10.12 9.52
N ALA A 158 -2.86 -9.17 8.63
CA ALA A 158 -1.89 -8.18 8.19
C ALA A 158 -1.32 -7.36 9.37
N LEU A 159 -2.18 -6.86 10.26
CA LEU A 159 -1.76 -6.14 11.47
C LEU A 159 -0.91 -7.02 12.41
N ALA A 160 -1.25 -8.30 12.56
CA ALA A 160 -0.47 -9.25 13.36
C ALA A 160 0.94 -9.48 12.81
N HIS A 161 1.14 -9.30 11.51
CA HIS A 161 2.45 -9.32 10.87
C HIS A 161 3.17 -7.95 10.87
N GLY A 162 2.62 -6.94 11.54
CA GLY A 162 3.22 -5.61 11.61
C GLY A 162 3.03 -4.76 10.35
N LEU A 163 2.04 -5.08 9.52
CA LEU A 163 1.68 -4.33 8.33
C LEU A 163 0.58 -3.31 8.62
N TYR A 164 0.80 -2.04 8.30
CA TYR A 164 -0.30 -1.09 8.15
C TYR A 164 -1.21 -1.51 7.00
N VAL A 165 -2.50 -1.20 7.08
CA VAL A 165 -3.45 -1.62 6.05
C VAL A 165 -4.11 -0.42 5.39
N VAL A 166 -4.06 -0.38 4.06
CA VAL A 166 -4.85 0.52 3.22
C VAL A 166 -5.97 -0.29 2.59
N VAL A 167 -7.22 0.09 2.82
CA VAL A 167 -8.37 -0.64 2.29
C VAL A 167 -9.05 0.18 1.20
N ARG A 168 -9.21 -0.41 0.02
CA ARG A 168 -10.00 0.17 -1.06
C ARG A 168 -11.33 -0.55 -1.26
N PRO A 169 -12.37 0.14 -1.80
CA PRO A 169 -13.68 -0.48 -2.00
C PRO A 169 -13.61 -1.56 -3.10
N PRO A 170 -14.59 -2.47 -3.16
CA PRO A 170 -14.68 -3.43 -4.25
C PRO A 170 -14.83 -2.72 -5.60
N GLY A 171 -14.09 -3.19 -6.60
CA GLY A 171 -14.18 -2.72 -7.96
C GLY A 171 -13.51 -1.39 -8.26
N VAL A 172 -13.59 -0.99 -9.51
CA VAL A 172 -13.09 0.28 -10.03
C VAL A 172 -14.22 1.28 -10.21
N CYS A 173 -13.87 2.56 -10.24
CA CYS A 173 -14.85 3.61 -10.46
C CYS A 173 -15.36 3.56 -11.93
N PRO A 174 -16.66 3.45 -12.18
CA PRO A 174 -17.20 3.47 -13.54
C PRO A 174 -16.87 4.76 -14.27
N PRO A 175 -16.63 4.72 -15.58
CA PRO A 175 -16.42 5.93 -16.37
C PRO A 175 -17.70 6.76 -16.49
N LYS A 176 -17.54 8.05 -16.81
CA LYS A 176 -18.65 8.99 -17.07
C LYS A 176 -19.65 9.14 -15.91
N LEU A 177 -19.13 9.20 -14.68
CA LEU A 177 -19.95 9.49 -13.51
C LEU A 177 -20.27 11.01 -13.42
N THR A 178 -21.48 11.31 -12.96
CA THR A 178 -21.87 12.66 -12.58
C THR A 178 -22.39 12.71 -11.15
N VAL A 179 -22.11 13.82 -10.47
CA VAL A 179 -22.66 14.06 -9.13
C VAL A 179 -24.18 14.21 -9.18
N GLU A 180 -24.70 14.70 -10.29
CA GLU A 180 -26.14 14.88 -10.56
C GLU A 180 -26.91 13.55 -10.53
N GLU A 181 -26.29 12.47 -10.99
CA GLU A 181 -26.91 11.13 -10.96
C GLU A 181 -27.26 10.70 -9.54
N TYR A 182 -26.48 11.10 -8.56
CA TYR A 182 -26.77 10.81 -7.15
C TYR A 182 -28.12 11.42 -6.71
N ASN A 183 -28.47 12.58 -7.23
CA ASN A 183 -29.70 13.29 -6.91
C ASN A 183 -30.92 12.72 -7.66
N ASN A 184 -30.71 11.88 -8.68
CA ASN A 184 -31.76 11.24 -9.44
C ASN A 184 -32.29 10.02 -8.67
N SER A 185 -33.52 10.09 -8.19
CA SER A 185 -34.15 9.02 -7.40
C SER A 185 -34.28 7.69 -8.13
N ALA A 186 -34.41 7.70 -9.45
CA ALA A 186 -34.53 6.47 -10.29
C ALA A 186 -33.19 5.73 -10.43
N THR A 187 -32.08 6.43 -10.43
CA THR A 187 -30.73 5.88 -10.61
C THR A 187 -29.93 5.79 -9.32
N LYS A 188 -30.39 6.41 -8.24
CA LYS A 188 -29.67 6.56 -6.97
C LYS A 188 -29.08 5.25 -6.43
N ARG A 189 -29.80 4.13 -6.50
CA ARG A 189 -29.32 2.81 -6.05
C ARG A 189 -28.20 2.24 -6.92
N LYS A 190 -28.05 2.70 -8.15
CA LYS A 190 -27.02 2.32 -9.12
C LYS A 190 -25.87 3.33 -9.17
N CYS A 191 -26.04 4.49 -8.53
CA CYS A 191 -25.01 5.52 -8.50
C CYS A 191 -23.80 5.08 -7.68
N TYR A 192 -22.62 5.25 -8.23
CA TYR A 192 -21.38 4.86 -7.55
C TYR A 192 -21.16 5.61 -6.23
N LEU A 193 -21.59 6.86 -6.15
CA LEU A 193 -21.53 7.62 -4.89
C LEU A 193 -22.41 6.96 -3.80
N TYR A 194 -23.63 6.53 -4.14
CA TYR A 194 -24.50 5.83 -3.19
C TYR A 194 -23.88 4.49 -2.75
N TYR A 195 -23.28 3.76 -3.70
CA TYR A 195 -22.56 2.53 -3.44
C TYR A 195 -21.40 2.77 -2.45
N LEU A 196 -20.56 3.78 -2.68
CA LEU A 196 -19.45 4.12 -1.77
C LEU A 196 -19.94 4.52 -0.37
N LEU A 197 -21.05 5.28 -0.29
CA LEU A 197 -21.64 5.65 0.99
C LEU A 197 -22.09 4.43 1.81
N ASN A 198 -22.57 3.37 1.16
CA ASN A 198 -22.96 2.13 1.84
C ASN A 198 -21.71 1.30 2.24
N ILE A 199 -20.75 1.13 1.34
CA ILE A 199 -19.51 0.41 1.64
C ILE A 199 -18.83 1.02 2.87
N TRP A 200 -18.59 2.32 2.83
CA TRP A 200 -17.86 2.99 3.89
C TRP A 200 -18.65 3.16 5.19
N HIS A 201 -19.99 3.18 5.12
CA HIS A 201 -20.81 3.11 6.32
C HIS A 201 -20.58 1.80 7.10
N GLU A 202 -20.73 0.68 6.43
CA GLU A 202 -20.55 -0.63 7.07
C GLU A 202 -19.11 -0.80 7.60
N PHE A 203 -18.11 -0.37 6.84
CA PHE A 203 -16.71 -0.45 7.23
C PHE A 203 -16.36 0.48 8.40
N ALA A 204 -16.71 1.76 8.30
CA ALA A 204 -16.37 2.78 9.29
C ALA A 204 -17.12 2.62 10.62
N SER A 205 -18.28 1.97 10.60
CA SER A 205 -19.08 1.69 11.80
C SER A 205 -18.64 0.43 12.56
N ASP A 206 -17.74 -0.37 12.00
CA ASP A 206 -17.28 -1.59 12.65
C ASP A 206 -16.38 -1.28 13.86
N PRO A 207 -16.66 -1.84 15.05
CA PRO A 207 -15.89 -1.53 16.26
C PRO A 207 -14.40 -1.84 16.16
N TYR A 208 -14.03 -2.96 15.51
CA TYR A 208 -12.62 -3.32 15.33
C TYR A 208 -11.89 -2.33 14.43
N ILE A 209 -12.54 -1.88 13.36
CA ILE A 209 -11.98 -0.88 12.43
C ILE A 209 -11.80 0.48 13.13
N GLN A 210 -12.72 0.87 13.99
CA GLN A 210 -12.62 2.11 14.78
C GLN A 210 -11.47 2.03 15.79
N GLU A 211 -11.36 0.94 16.53
CA GLU A 211 -10.32 0.71 17.52
C GLU A 211 -8.91 0.75 16.89
N HIS A 212 -8.77 0.20 15.68
CA HIS A 212 -7.50 0.12 14.96
C HIS A 212 -7.37 1.19 13.86
N SER A 213 -8.12 2.28 13.93
CA SER A 213 -8.12 3.34 12.90
C SER A 213 -6.77 4.08 12.78
N GLY A 214 -5.87 3.92 13.74
CA GLY A 214 -4.49 4.42 13.63
C GLY A 214 -3.57 3.54 12.75
N GLN A 215 -3.92 2.29 12.53
CA GLN A 215 -3.16 1.31 11.75
C GLN A 215 -3.85 0.95 10.43
N ILE A 216 -5.14 1.24 10.33
CA ILE A 216 -5.98 1.01 9.15
C ILE A 216 -6.28 2.37 8.51
N SER A 217 -6.19 2.44 7.20
CA SER A 217 -6.56 3.62 6.43
C SER A 217 -7.52 3.27 5.29
N ILE A 218 -8.29 4.24 4.84
CA ILE A 218 -9.30 4.07 3.80
C ILE A 218 -8.86 4.79 2.54
N GLU A 219 -8.81 4.11 1.41
CA GLU A 219 -8.73 4.69 0.07
C GLU A 219 -10.14 4.80 -0.50
N LEU A 220 -10.63 6.03 -0.72
CA LEU A 220 -12.05 6.29 -0.96
C LEU A 220 -12.64 5.59 -2.17
N ALA A 221 -11.88 5.46 -3.25
CA ALA A 221 -12.26 4.82 -4.50
C ALA A 221 -11.03 4.43 -5.30
N ASN A 222 -11.17 3.48 -6.22
CA ASN A 222 -10.13 3.11 -7.18
C ASN A 222 -10.42 3.75 -8.53
N GLU A 223 -9.42 4.42 -9.08
CA GLU A 223 -9.34 4.92 -10.44
C GLU A 223 -10.56 5.70 -10.95
N PRO A 224 -10.96 6.81 -10.31
CA PRO A 224 -11.94 7.71 -10.88
C PRO A 224 -11.42 8.25 -12.22
N ILE A 225 -12.11 7.95 -13.32
CA ILE A 225 -11.67 8.37 -14.65
C ILE A 225 -12.21 9.76 -14.96
N SER A 226 -13.52 9.92 -14.85
CA SER A 226 -14.22 11.12 -15.27
C SER A 226 -15.42 11.40 -14.37
N ILE A 227 -15.17 12.03 -13.23
CA ILE A 227 -16.23 12.57 -12.36
C ILE A 227 -16.46 14.02 -12.76
N THR A 228 -17.73 14.36 -13.05
CA THR A 228 -18.14 15.71 -13.47
C THR A 228 -19.17 16.31 -12.53
N TRP A 229 -19.16 17.63 -12.46
CA TRP A 229 -20.16 18.47 -11.79
C TRP A 229 -20.54 19.62 -12.72
N ASN A 230 -21.84 19.80 -12.97
CA ASN A 230 -22.32 20.77 -13.95
C ASN A 230 -21.55 20.68 -15.29
N GLY A 231 -21.33 19.45 -15.77
CA GLY A 231 -20.69 19.17 -17.05
C GLY A 231 -19.17 19.38 -17.10
N SER A 232 -18.49 19.66 -16.00
CA SER A 232 -17.03 19.85 -15.92
C SER A 232 -16.39 18.97 -14.86
N SER A 233 -15.13 18.56 -15.08
CA SER A 233 -14.29 17.86 -14.10
C SER A 233 -13.41 18.82 -13.27
N ASP A 234 -13.29 20.09 -13.67
CA ASP A 234 -12.28 21.02 -13.13
C ASP A 234 -12.89 22.14 -12.24
N ASN A 235 -14.16 22.05 -11.91
CA ASN A 235 -14.90 23.04 -11.13
C ASN A 235 -15.30 22.58 -9.72
N GLY A 236 -14.47 21.74 -9.11
CA GLY A 236 -14.74 21.14 -7.80
C GLY A 236 -15.49 19.81 -7.87
N ALA A 237 -15.59 19.19 -9.04
CA ALA A 237 -16.33 17.93 -9.22
C ALA A 237 -15.86 16.82 -8.26
N MET A 238 -14.55 16.66 -8.08
CA MET A 238 -13.99 15.69 -7.16
C MET A 238 -14.36 15.99 -5.71
N LYS A 239 -14.33 17.24 -5.30
CA LYS A 239 -14.81 17.68 -3.99
C LYS A 239 -16.29 17.38 -3.79
N GLU A 240 -17.13 17.81 -4.74
CA GLU A 240 -18.58 17.57 -4.66
C GLU A 240 -18.92 16.08 -4.57
N PHE A 241 -18.15 15.24 -5.24
CA PHE A 241 -18.35 13.78 -5.20
C PHE A 241 -17.85 13.16 -3.89
N PHE A 242 -16.64 13.47 -3.44
CA PHE A 242 -16.01 12.77 -2.30
C PHE A 242 -16.26 13.42 -0.93
N GLN A 243 -16.63 14.71 -0.86
CA GLN A 243 -16.92 15.34 0.44
C GLN A 243 -18.03 14.62 1.23
N PRO A 244 -19.15 14.21 0.61
CA PRO A 244 -20.18 13.43 1.31
C PRO A 244 -19.65 12.09 1.86
N VAL A 245 -18.73 11.44 1.13
CA VAL A 245 -18.14 10.15 1.55
C VAL A 245 -17.24 10.36 2.77
N VAL A 246 -16.35 11.35 2.74
CA VAL A 246 -15.48 11.69 3.89
C VAL A 246 -16.34 12.07 5.11
N THR A 247 -17.34 12.92 4.91
CA THR A 247 -18.26 13.32 5.98
C THR A 247 -18.98 12.12 6.59
N ARG A 248 -19.41 11.16 5.74
CA ARG A 248 -20.04 9.93 6.18
C ARG A 248 -19.12 9.07 7.02
N ILE A 249 -17.91 8.81 6.57
CA ILE A 249 -16.89 8.02 7.26
C ILE A 249 -16.60 8.60 8.65
N ARG A 250 -16.44 9.92 8.76
CA ARG A 250 -16.17 10.60 10.03
C ARG A 250 -17.35 10.55 11.00
N ARG A 251 -18.55 10.75 10.48
CA ARG A 251 -19.79 10.63 11.27
C ARG A 251 -20.01 9.21 11.81
N ASP A 252 -19.60 8.22 11.04
CA ASP A 252 -19.74 6.81 11.40
C ASP A 252 -18.64 6.34 12.39
N GLY A 253 -17.69 7.21 12.76
CA GLY A 253 -16.75 7.00 13.88
C GLY A 253 -15.31 6.66 13.50
N PHE A 254 -14.98 6.54 12.22
CA PHE A 254 -13.62 6.27 11.80
C PHE A 254 -12.76 7.54 11.84
N ASN A 255 -11.65 7.51 12.58
CA ASN A 255 -10.74 8.64 12.79
C ASN A 255 -9.37 8.48 12.11
N GLY A 256 -9.13 7.35 11.46
CA GLY A 256 -7.89 7.05 10.75
C GLY A 256 -7.66 7.88 9.49
N ILE A 257 -6.57 7.61 8.80
CA ILE A 257 -6.21 8.31 7.57
C ILE A 257 -7.18 7.95 6.45
N ILE A 258 -7.63 8.97 5.72
CA ILE A 258 -8.38 8.80 4.48
C ILE A 258 -7.53 9.25 3.32
N TRP A 259 -7.33 8.38 2.33
CA TRP A 259 -6.62 8.63 1.09
C TRP A 259 -7.62 9.01 0.00
N VAL A 260 -7.46 10.21 -0.52
CA VAL A 260 -8.36 10.79 -1.53
C VAL A 260 -7.80 10.53 -2.92
N PRO A 261 -8.57 9.92 -3.84
CA PRO A 261 -8.11 9.68 -5.21
C PRO A 261 -8.23 10.91 -6.09
N GLY A 262 -7.40 10.99 -7.13
CA GLY A 262 -7.51 11.97 -8.21
C GLY A 262 -8.34 11.46 -9.40
N THR A 263 -8.56 12.31 -10.40
CA THR A 263 -9.17 11.90 -11.68
C THR A 263 -8.17 11.22 -12.60
N THR A 264 -8.62 10.76 -13.78
CA THR A 264 -7.76 10.23 -14.83
C THR A 264 -6.93 9.06 -14.31
N TRP A 265 -7.61 7.99 -13.82
CA TRP A 265 -6.95 6.83 -13.20
C TRP A 265 -6.01 7.19 -12.05
N GLN A 266 -6.45 8.10 -11.16
CA GLN A 266 -5.65 8.59 -10.03
C GLN A 266 -4.31 9.24 -10.42
N GLN A 267 -4.30 9.98 -11.53
CA GLN A 267 -3.14 10.73 -11.98
C GLN A 267 -3.22 12.23 -11.76
N ASN A 268 -4.42 12.83 -11.68
CA ASN A 268 -4.58 14.29 -11.70
C ASN A 268 -5.27 14.82 -10.44
N TYR A 269 -4.58 15.72 -9.74
CA TYR A 269 -4.98 16.30 -8.44
C TYR A 269 -5.05 17.83 -8.47
N ARG A 270 -4.98 18.46 -9.64
CA ARG A 270 -4.92 19.93 -9.77
C ARG A 270 -6.16 20.62 -9.22
N ASP A 271 -7.33 20.00 -9.38
CA ASP A 271 -8.60 20.56 -8.90
C ASP A 271 -8.64 20.73 -7.37
N TYR A 272 -8.00 19.84 -6.61
CA TYR A 272 -7.96 19.93 -5.15
C TYR A 272 -7.19 21.12 -4.59
N VAL A 273 -6.34 21.78 -5.38
CA VAL A 273 -5.66 23.01 -4.96
C VAL A 273 -6.65 24.16 -4.78
N LYS A 274 -7.66 24.21 -5.65
CA LYS A 274 -8.71 25.23 -5.59
C LYS A 274 -9.94 24.79 -4.80
N HIS A 275 -10.22 23.50 -4.84
CA HIS A 275 -11.42 22.91 -4.24
C HIS A 275 -11.03 21.75 -3.30
N PRO A 276 -10.34 22.03 -2.17
CA PRO A 276 -9.91 20.99 -1.24
C PRO A 276 -11.09 20.34 -0.53
N ILE A 277 -10.96 19.04 -0.25
CA ILE A 277 -11.87 18.36 0.66
C ILE A 277 -11.59 18.82 2.09
N VAL A 278 -12.65 19.04 2.85
CA VAL A 278 -12.57 19.40 4.27
C VAL A 278 -12.75 18.15 5.13
N ASP A 279 -11.85 17.96 6.07
CA ASP A 279 -11.90 16.86 7.03
C ASP A 279 -11.86 17.37 8.47
N SER A 280 -12.85 16.97 9.28
CA SER A 280 -12.95 17.37 10.68
C SER A 280 -11.79 16.87 11.56
N GLN A 281 -11.08 15.83 11.12
CA GLN A 281 -9.94 15.27 11.84
C GLN A 281 -8.58 15.79 11.32
N ASN A 282 -8.56 16.55 10.21
CA ASN A 282 -7.34 16.95 9.51
C ASN A 282 -6.41 15.76 9.19
N ASN A 283 -6.99 14.62 8.81
CA ASN A 283 -6.28 13.35 8.65
C ASN A 283 -6.45 12.78 7.23
N LEU A 284 -6.19 13.66 6.21
CA LEU A 284 -6.27 13.30 4.79
C LEU A 284 -4.90 13.26 4.14
N GLY A 285 -4.70 12.25 3.29
CA GLY A 285 -3.64 12.17 2.29
C GLY A 285 -4.23 11.90 0.92
N TYR A 286 -3.38 11.70 -0.09
CA TYR A 286 -3.83 11.40 -1.44
C TYR A 286 -3.25 10.09 -1.94
N ALA A 287 -4.12 9.25 -2.53
CA ALA A 287 -3.75 8.00 -3.18
C ALA A 287 -3.50 8.23 -4.66
N VAL A 288 -2.34 7.86 -5.17
CA VAL A 288 -1.89 8.11 -6.54
C VAL A 288 -1.57 6.78 -7.21
N HIS A 289 -1.81 6.68 -8.52
CA HIS A 289 -1.30 5.59 -9.35
C HIS A 289 -0.18 6.12 -10.26
N CYS A 290 0.84 5.31 -10.49
CA CYS A 290 2.00 5.71 -11.25
C CYS A 290 2.57 4.51 -12.04
N TYR A 291 2.39 4.55 -13.35
CA TYR A 291 2.88 3.50 -14.24
C TYR A 291 3.86 4.06 -15.27
N PRO A 292 4.77 3.21 -15.83
CA PRO A 292 5.64 3.62 -16.93
C PRO A 292 4.85 4.23 -18.10
N GLY A 293 5.39 5.30 -18.65
CA GLY A 293 4.70 6.13 -19.64
C GLY A 293 3.87 7.28 -19.07
N TRP A 294 3.60 7.28 -17.75
CA TRP A 294 2.87 8.36 -17.09
C TRP A 294 3.82 9.48 -16.63
N TYR A 295 3.28 10.68 -16.44
CA TYR A 295 4.05 11.85 -15.97
C TYR A 295 5.33 12.11 -16.79
N SER A 296 5.27 11.89 -18.11
CA SER A 296 6.42 12.04 -19.02
C SER A 296 7.58 11.07 -18.73
N SER A 297 7.34 9.95 -18.08
CA SER A 297 8.28 8.84 -18.01
C SER A 297 8.32 8.03 -19.32
N GLY A 298 9.38 7.25 -19.53
CA GLY A 298 9.45 6.25 -20.59
C GLY A 298 8.70 4.97 -20.25
N SER A 299 8.53 4.12 -21.23
CA SER A 299 7.91 2.80 -21.10
C SER A 299 8.37 1.83 -22.18
N GLY A 300 8.20 0.53 -21.93
CA GLY A 300 8.53 -0.53 -22.87
C GLY A 300 10.00 -0.55 -23.28
N ASN A 301 10.28 -0.82 -24.55
CA ASN A 301 11.66 -0.90 -25.09
C ASN A 301 12.38 0.46 -25.15
N ASN A 302 11.68 1.56 -24.90
CA ASN A 302 12.19 2.92 -24.95
C ASN A 302 12.13 3.58 -23.56
N ASP A 303 12.51 2.84 -22.52
CA ASP A 303 12.56 3.41 -21.16
C ASP A 303 13.77 4.36 -21.01
N ASN A 304 13.62 5.53 -21.62
CA ASN A 304 14.55 6.65 -21.61
C ASN A 304 14.11 7.75 -20.64
N THR A 305 13.58 7.38 -19.51
CA THR A 305 13.02 8.31 -18.52
C THR A 305 14.07 9.33 -18.07
N ASN A 306 13.75 10.62 -18.30
CA ASN A 306 14.52 11.71 -17.70
C ASN A 306 13.93 12.02 -16.32
N LYS A 307 14.67 11.78 -15.26
CA LYS A 307 14.21 11.90 -13.87
C LYS A 307 13.71 13.31 -13.48
N GLU A 308 14.35 14.38 -13.99
CA GLU A 308 13.90 15.75 -13.70
C GLU A 308 12.60 16.07 -14.43
N LYS A 309 12.46 15.65 -15.69
CA LYS A 309 11.23 15.82 -16.45
C LYS A 309 10.09 15.05 -15.82
N PHE A 310 10.34 13.82 -15.39
CA PHE A 310 9.38 12.98 -14.68
C PHE A 310 8.95 13.62 -13.35
N TYR A 311 9.92 14.08 -12.54
CA TYR A 311 9.64 14.78 -11.29
C TYR A 311 8.77 16.03 -11.48
N ASN A 312 9.11 16.87 -12.46
CA ASN A 312 8.36 18.09 -12.71
C ASN A 312 6.93 17.80 -13.21
N ALA A 313 6.76 16.82 -14.10
CA ALA A 313 5.46 16.40 -14.60
C ALA A 313 4.61 15.76 -13.49
N PHE A 314 5.23 14.96 -12.60
CA PHE A 314 4.55 14.43 -11.43
C PHE A 314 4.04 15.53 -10.51
N LEU A 315 4.87 16.52 -10.15
CA LEU A 315 4.46 17.63 -9.29
C LEU A 315 3.44 18.57 -9.93
N ASP A 316 3.45 18.69 -11.24
CA ASP A 316 2.44 19.46 -11.97
C ASP A 316 1.07 18.77 -11.92
N ALA A 317 1.04 17.45 -12.06
CA ALA A 317 -0.19 16.66 -11.98
C ALA A 317 -0.67 16.40 -10.54
N VAL A 318 0.26 16.29 -9.59
CA VAL A 318 0.03 15.98 -8.17
C VAL A 318 0.56 17.12 -7.27
N PRO A 319 0.08 18.37 -7.44
CA PRO A 319 0.60 19.51 -6.68
C PRO A 319 0.37 19.39 -5.16
N VAL A 320 -0.60 18.59 -4.76
CA VAL A 320 -0.93 18.28 -3.34
C VAL A 320 0.21 17.56 -2.62
N ALA A 321 1.17 16.93 -3.33
CA ALA A 321 2.35 16.31 -2.74
C ALA A 321 3.27 17.31 -2.00
N LYS A 322 3.11 18.61 -2.26
CA LYS A 322 3.85 19.68 -1.55
C LYS A 322 3.32 19.95 -0.15
N THR A 323 2.07 19.60 0.11
CA THR A 323 1.36 19.99 1.34
C THR A 323 0.78 18.80 2.13
N ASN A 324 0.58 17.66 1.49
CA ASN A 324 -0.04 16.47 2.08
C ASN A 324 0.81 15.23 1.85
N PRO A 325 0.68 14.19 2.68
CA PRO A 325 1.30 12.90 2.42
C PRO A 325 0.66 12.25 1.20
N ILE A 326 1.49 11.52 0.45
CA ILE A 326 1.09 10.75 -0.71
C ILE A 326 1.30 9.27 -0.41
N ILE A 327 0.37 8.44 -0.86
CA ILE A 327 0.62 7.03 -1.05
C ILE A 327 0.40 6.67 -2.53
N VAL A 328 1.41 6.09 -3.16
CA VAL A 328 1.23 5.52 -4.50
C VAL A 328 0.74 4.10 -4.31
N THR A 329 -0.56 3.93 -4.50
CA THR A 329 -1.26 2.68 -4.19
C THR A 329 -1.16 1.65 -5.30
N GLU A 330 -0.81 2.06 -6.51
CA GLU A 330 -0.45 1.18 -7.62
C GLU A 330 0.75 1.71 -8.38
N ILE A 331 1.79 0.90 -8.43
CA ILE A 331 3.00 1.14 -9.22
C ILE A 331 3.64 -0.18 -9.58
N ASP A 332 4.17 -0.31 -10.80
CA ASP A 332 5.05 -1.39 -11.19
C ASP A 332 6.04 -0.95 -12.27
N TRP A 333 7.13 -1.69 -12.45
CA TRP A 333 8.08 -1.62 -13.56
C TRP A 333 8.72 -2.99 -13.79
N SER A 334 7.87 -3.97 -14.10
CA SER A 334 8.28 -5.33 -14.39
C SER A 334 8.93 -5.48 -15.77
N PRO A 335 9.84 -6.45 -15.98
CA PRO A 335 10.38 -6.75 -17.29
C PRO A 335 9.29 -7.27 -18.24
N TYR A 336 9.49 -7.02 -19.52
CA TYR A 336 8.64 -7.59 -20.57
C TYR A 336 8.67 -9.14 -20.51
N LYS A 337 7.48 -9.73 -20.52
CA LYS A 337 7.33 -11.18 -20.57
C LYS A 337 6.93 -11.60 -21.99
N PRO A 338 7.87 -12.13 -22.80
CA PRO A 338 7.54 -12.62 -24.15
C PRO A 338 6.40 -13.63 -24.16
N GLY A 339 5.54 -13.56 -25.15
CA GLY A 339 4.41 -14.47 -25.31
C GLY A 339 3.18 -14.12 -24.48
N SER A 340 3.20 -13.04 -23.70
CA SER A 340 1.98 -12.49 -23.11
C SER A 340 1.18 -11.77 -24.20
N GLY A 341 -0.13 -11.99 -24.24
CA GLY A 341 -0.98 -11.37 -25.26
C GLY A 341 -2.43 -11.79 -25.13
N HIS A 342 -3.23 -11.26 -26.01
CA HIS A 342 -4.64 -11.58 -26.13
C HIS A 342 -5.01 -11.70 -27.62
N LYS A 343 -6.14 -12.32 -27.91
CA LYS A 343 -6.69 -12.30 -29.24
C LYS A 343 -7.55 -11.05 -29.41
N ASP A 344 -7.33 -10.34 -30.54
CA ASP A 344 -8.20 -9.23 -30.93
C ASP A 344 -9.59 -9.73 -31.37
N GLU A 345 -10.47 -8.81 -31.69
CA GLU A 345 -11.83 -9.15 -32.17
C GLU A 345 -11.83 -9.96 -33.46
N GLN A 346 -10.75 -9.93 -34.24
CA GLN A 346 -10.55 -10.69 -35.47
C GLN A 346 -9.88 -12.05 -35.22
N GLY A 347 -9.51 -12.36 -33.95
CA GLY A 347 -8.87 -13.62 -33.56
C GLY A 347 -7.35 -13.64 -33.76
N ASN A 348 -6.72 -12.55 -34.16
CA ASN A 348 -5.26 -12.43 -34.28
C ASN A 348 -4.63 -12.29 -32.89
N TRP A 349 -3.44 -12.87 -32.73
CA TRP A 349 -2.68 -12.70 -31.51
C TRP A 349 -2.06 -11.31 -31.46
N VAL A 350 -2.45 -10.53 -30.47
CA VAL A 350 -1.84 -9.23 -30.14
C VAL A 350 -0.98 -9.45 -28.92
N GLU A 351 0.34 -9.34 -29.07
CA GLU A 351 1.25 -9.31 -27.91
C GLU A 351 0.90 -8.14 -27.03
N SER A 352 0.56 -8.41 -25.77
CA SER A 352 0.44 -7.36 -24.78
C SER A 352 1.84 -7.09 -24.22
N ASN A 353 2.25 -5.82 -24.24
CA ASN A 353 3.41 -5.33 -23.52
C ASN A 353 3.14 -5.37 -22.00
N TYR A 354 2.88 -6.56 -21.47
CA TYR A 354 2.82 -6.79 -20.04
C TYR A 354 4.25 -6.93 -19.53
N GLY A 355 4.85 -5.85 -19.35
CA GLY A 355 6.21 -5.65 -18.93
C GLY A 355 6.49 -4.20 -19.25
N THR A 356 6.89 -3.46 -18.29
CA THR A 356 6.81 -2.02 -18.32
C THR A 356 8.00 -1.38 -18.99
N TRP A 357 9.07 -2.14 -19.29
CA TRP A 357 10.22 -1.62 -20.05
C TRP A 357 10.83 -2.63 -21.06
N GLY A 358 10.11 -3.68 -21.41
CA GLY A 358 10.53 -4.64 -22.45
C GLY A 358 11.74 -5.50 -22.03
N THR A 359 12.71 -5.63 -22.93
CA THR A 359 13.92 -6.43 -22.72
C THR A 359 15.09 -5.65 -22.11
N ALA A 360 14.90 -4.38 -21.73
CA ALA A 360 15.95 -3.60 -21.10
C ALA A 360 16.35 -4.21 -19.75
N THR A 361 17.63 -4.21 -19.46
CA THR A 361 18.17 -4.63 -18.15
C THR A 361 18.20 -3.49 -17.14
N THR A 362 17.94 -2.27 -17.58
CA THR A 362 17.87 -1.05 -16.77
C THR A 362 16.51 -0.41 -16.91
N SER A 363 15.89 -0.02 -15.78
CA SER A 363 14.64 0.69 -15.76
C SER A 363 14.86 2.17 -15.45
N GLY A 364 14.84 3.00 -16.48
CA GLY A 364 14.87 4.46 -16.31
C GLY A 364 13.66 4.98 -15.55
N PHE A 365 12.50 4.31 -15.67
CA PHE A 365 11.33 4.59 -14.83
C PHE A 365 11.62 4.32 -13.35
N GLY A 366 12.16 3.15 -13.00
CA GLY A 366 12.47 2.79 -11.61
C GLY A 366 13.45 3.76 -10.97
N GLU A 367 14.53 4.14 -11.66
CA GLU A 367 15.48 5.16 -11.19
C GLU A 367 14.83 6.54 -11.04
N GLY A 368 14.02 6.95 -12.02
CA GLY A 368 13.29 8.21 -11.99
C GLY A 368 12.27 8.25 -10.84
N TRP A 369 11.59 7.14 -10.59
CA TRP A 369 10.68 7.01 -9.46
C TRP A 369 11.41 7.10 -8.10
N LYS A 370 12.51 6.39 -7.95
CA LYS A 370 13.34 6.50 -6.74
C LYS A 370 13.80 7.93 -6.49
N TYR A 371 14.17 8.66 -7.55
CA TYR A 371 14.55 10.06 -7.46
C TYR A 371 13.39 10.94 -6.94
N ILE A 372 12.17 10.76 -7.45
CA ILE A 372 10.97 11.48 -7.00
C ILE A 372 10.69 11.19 -5.52
N HIS A 373 10.67 9.90 -5.19
CA HIS A 373 10.39 9.40 -3.85
C HIS A 373 11.39 9.95 -2.82
N ASP A 374 12.68 9.85 -3.09
CA ASP A 374 13.73 10.31 -2.19
C ASP A 374 13.75 11.84 -2.05
N LYS A 375 13.48 12.57 -3.15
CA LYS A 375 13.49 14.03 -3.18
C LYS A 375 12.31 14.64 -2.41
N LEU A 376 11.14 14.04 -2.47
CA LEU A 376 9.95 14.51 -1.76
C LEU A 376 9.92 14.03 -0.30
N GLY A 377 10.34 12.80 -0.05
CA GLY A 377 10.49 12.21 1.30
C GLY A 377 9.19 12.00 2.07
N ASN A 378 8.04 12.12 1.41
CA ASN A 378 6.71 11.98 2.00
C ASN A 378 5.79 11.05 1.19
N ILE A 379 6.38 10.22 0.34
CA ILE A 379 5.64 9.31 -0.54
C ILE A 379 5.78 7.88 0.00
N SER A 380 4.67 7.31 0.41
CA SER A 380 4.53 5.87 0.63
C SER A 380 4.14 5.16 -0.67
N MET A 381 4.36 3.83 -0.76
CA MET A 381 4.01 3.10 -1.97
C MET A 381 3.65 1.64 -1.72
N THR A 382 2.78 1.10 -2.58
CA THR A 382 2.51 -0.34 -2.70
C THR A 382 2.68 -0.78 -4.16
N LEU A 383 3.47 -1.83 -4.39
CA LEU A 383 3.51 -2.48 -5.70
C LEU A 383 2.12 -3.05 -6.02
N GLN A 384 1.75 -3.03 -7.29
CA GLN A 384 0.42 -3.41 -7.79
C GLN A 384 0.09 -4.91 -7.60
N GLY A 385 1.01 -5.72 -7.09
CA GLY A 385 0.78 -7.11 -6.75
C GLY A 385 1.92 -7.71 -5.93
N SER A 386 1.58 -8.64 -5.04
CA SER A 386 2.58 -9.36 -4.24
C SER A 386 3.61 -10.09 -5.10
N GLY A 387 3.20 -10.65 -6.25
CA GLY A 387 4.08 -11.31 -7.20
C GLY A 387 5.02 -10.39 -7.99
N LEU A 388 4.89 -9.07 -7.83
CA LEU A 388 5.84 -8.09 -8.33
C LEU A 388 6.97 -7.80 -7.34
N TYR A 389 6.76 -8.15 -6.07
CA TYR A 389 7.75 -7.98 -5.01
C TYR A 389 8.61 -9.23 -4.84
N PHE A 390 7.98 -10.42 -4.68
CA PHE A 390 8.69 -11.67 -4.45
C PHE A 390 8.13 -12.82 -5.31
N ASP A 391 8.94 -13.86 -5.50
CA ASP A 391 8.52 -15.08 -6.21
C ASP A 391 7.63 -15.94 -5.30
N ILE A 392 6.31 -15.80 -5.51
CA ILE A 392 5.31 -16.50 -4.71
C ILE A 392 5.41 -18.01 -4.89
N ASP A 393 5.66 -18.52 -6.09
CA ASP A 393 5.67 -19.96 -6.38
C ASP A 393 6.87 -20.64 -5.71
N THR A 394 8.05 -20.02 -5.76
CA THR A 394 9.23 -20.46 -5.01
C THR A 394 8.94 -20.48 -3.51
N TYR A 395 8.34 -19.41 -2.97
CA TYR A 395 8.01 -19.40 -1.54
C TYR A 395 6.99 -20.46 -1.13
N LEU A 396 5.93 -20.64 -1.90
CA LEU A 396 4.90 -21.63 -1.57
C LEU A 396 5.48 -23.06 -1.55
N LYS A 397 6.46 -23.34 -2.45
CA LYS A 397 7.12 -24.65 -2.56
C LYS A 397 8.21 -24.84 -1.50
N ASP A 398 9.16 -23.91 -1.43
CA ASP A 398 10.45 -24.11 -0.75
C ASP A 398 10.60 -23.26 0.53
N LYS A 399 9.66 -22.35 0.81
CA LYS A 399 9.72 -21.38 1.93
C LYS A 399 10.91 -20.41 1.84
N VAL A 400 11.42 -20.20 0.65
CA VAL A 400 12.49 -19.24 0.36
C VAL A 400 11.87 -17.97 -0.19
N VAL A 401 12.14 -16.83 0.44
CA VAL A 401 11.71 -15.52 -0.02
C VAL A 401 12.79 -14.94 -0.92
N GLU A 402 12.51 -14.91 -2.21
CA GLU A 402 13.38 -14.31 -3.22
C GLU A 402 12.65 -13.15 -3.90
N PRO A 403 13.37 -12.09 -4.31
CA PRO A 403 12.74 -11.01 -5.08
C PRO A 403 12.14 -11.53 -6.38
N ALA A 404 11.01 -10.99 -6.78
CA ALA A 404 10.49 -11.20 -8.12
C ALA A 404 11.52 -10.71 -9.15
N PHE A 405 11.60 -11.41 -10.30
CA PHE A 405 12.55 -11.08 -11.37
C PHE A 405 14.03 -11.15 -10.92
N LYS A 406 14.35 -12.09 -10.06
CA LYS A 406 15.69 -12.30 -9.53
C LYS A 406 16.76 -12.26 -10.63
N GLY A 407 17.82 -11.48 -10.40
CA GLY A 407 18.90 -11.26 -11.36
C GLY A 407 18.66 -10.13 -12.36
N VAL A 408 17.52 -9.44 -12.25
CA VAL A 408 17.24 -8.19 -13.00
C VAL A 408 17.21 -7.05 -11.99
N ASP A 409 18.37 -6.48 -11.72
CA ASP A 409 18.62 -5.52 -10.62
C ASP A 409 17.68 -4.31 -10.61
N GLU A 410 17.24 -3.85 -11.77
CA GLU A 410 16.40 -2.68 -11.94
C GLU A 410 14.90 -3.00 -11.94
N ALA A 411 14.53 -4.29 -11.95
CA ALA A 411 13.15 -4.71 -11.85
C ALA A 411 12.57 -4.36 -10.48
N CYS A 412 11.26 -4.08 -10.43
CA CYS A 412 10.59 -3.67 -9.19
C CYS A 412 10.83 -4.64 -8.02
N GLY A 413 10.86 -5.95 -8.27
CA GLY A 413 11.16 -6.95 -7.23
C GLY A 413 12.53 -6.74 -6.60
N GLU A 414 13.60 -6.82 -7.39
CA GLU A 414 14.98 -6.63 -6.92
C GLU A 414 15.20 -5.23 -6.34
N ALA A 415 14.72 -4.18 -7.01
CA ALA A 415 14.86 -2.81 -6.54
C ALA A 415 14.12 -2.60 -5.22
N CYS A 416 12.86 -3.05 -5.10
CA CYS A 416 12.07 -2.82 -3.90
C CYS A 416 12.55 -3.64 -2.70
N PHE A 417 13.14 -4.82 -2.88
CA PHE A 417 13.82 -5.51 -1.78
C PHE A 417 14.91 -4.64 -1.17
N LYS A 418 15.73 -4.00 -2.01
CA LYS A 418 16.80 -3.08 -1.57
C LYS A 418 16.22 -1.82 -0.92
N TRP A 419 15.23 -1.18 -1.55
CA TRP A 419 14.65 0.10 -1.09
C TRP A 419 13.83 -0.05 0.18
N CYS A 420 12.94 -1.04 0.26
CA CYS A 420 12.13 -1.25 1.45
C CYS A 420 13.03 -1.51 2.67
N LYS A 421 14.08 -2.32 2.52
CA LYS A 421 15.09 -2.54 3.55
C LYS A 421 15.84 -1.25 3.93
N GLU A 422 16.33 -0.51 2.93
CA GLU A 422 17.06 0.76 3.13
C GLU A 422 16.20 1.74 3.93
N TRP A 423 14.95 1.95 3.49
CA TRP A 423 14.03 2.87 4.15
C TRP A 423 13.62 2.38 5.54
N TYR A 424 13.30 1.11 5.70
CA TYR A 424 12.96 0.52 6.98
C TYR A 424 14.09 0.71 8.01
N LEU A 425 15.31 0.39 7.63
CA LEU A 425 16.48 0.56 8.49
C LEU A 425 16.77 2.03 8.77
N LYS A 426 16.71 2.90 7.78
CA LYS A 426 16.87 4.35 7.93
C LYS A 426 15.86 4.92 8.93
N GLN A 427 14.60 4.57 8.80
CA GLN A 427 13.55 5.02 9.72
C GLN A 427 13.77 4.51 11.14
N ASN A 428 14.16 3.27 11.31
CA ASN A 428 14.31 2.67 12.64
C ASN A 428 15.66 2.98 13.30
N THR A 429 16.71 3.31 12.53
CA THR A 429 18.01 3.72 13.07
C THR A 429 18.12 5.21 13.39
N THR A 430 17.34 6.07 12.72
CA THR A 430 17.36 7.52 12.99
C THR A 430 16.88 7.88 14.39
N GLY A 431 15.95 7.10 14.98
CA GLY A 431 15.52 7.28 16.36
C GLY A 431 16.65 7.13 17.38
N ILE A 432 17.55 6.17 17.18
CA ILE A 432 18.71 5.95 18.05
C ILE A 432 19.77 7.05 17.82
N LYS A 433 20.04 7.43 16.58
CA LYS A 433 21.01 8.50 16.26
C LYS A 433 20.52 9.89 16.67
N GLN A 434 19.22 10.18 16.57
CA GLN A 434 18.67 11.47 17.02
C GLN A 434 18.69 11.62 18.54
N LEU A 435 18.46 10.54 19.29
CA LEU A 435 18.61 10.54 20.76
C LEU A 435 20.08 10.67 21.19
N GLU A 436 21.01 10.11 20.40
CA GLU A 436 22.45 10.25 20.67
C GLU A 436 23.01 11.63 20.29
N THR A 437 22.45 12.30 19.28
CA THR A 437 22.88 13.65 18.88
C THR A 437 22.28 14.76 19.72
N GLN A 438 21.23 14.50 20.49
CA GLN A 438 20.60 15.49 21.42
C GLN A 438 21.08 15.37 22.85
N ALA A 439 21.85 14.33 23.20
CA ALA A 439 22.36 14.17 24.55
C ALA A 439 23.81 14.73 24.63
N ASP A 440 24.00 15.73 25.47
CA ASP A 440 25.31 16.29 25.73
C ASP A 440 26.24 15.28 26.38
N VAL A 441 27.53 15.36 26.06
CA VAL A 441 28.54 14.53 26.69
C VAL A 441 28.86 15.13 28.07
N VAL A 442 28.51 14.40 29.12
CA VAL A 442 28.74 14.79 30.51
C VAL A 442 30.17 14.48 30.94
N SER A 443 30.70 13.33 30.50
CA SER A 443 32.10 12.97 30.79
C SER A 443 32.68 12.10 29.69
N THR A 444 33.99 12.12 29.51
CA THR A 444 34.74 11.31 28.56
C THR A 444 35.91 10.64 29.25
N LEU A 445 35.99 9.31 29.15
CA LEU A 445 37.10 8.51 29.59
C LEU A 445 37.85 7.93 28.40
N TYR A 446 39.18 7.86 28.50
CA TYR A 446 40.04 7.30 27.46
C TYR A 446 40.65 5.99 27.95
N TYR A 447 40.65 4.99 27.09
CA TYR A 447 41.30 3.70 27.35
C TYR A 447 42.28 3.41 26.21
N ASN A 448 43.45 2.92 26.53
CA ASN A 448 44.42 2.42 25.52
C ASN A 448 43.90 1.10 24.91
N ILE A 449 44.61 0.57 23.93
CA ILE A 449 44.26 -0.68 23.27
C ILE A 449 44.29 -1.92 24.14
N GLU A 450 44.93 -1.83 25.32
CA GLU A 450 44.98 -2.87 26.36
C GLU A 450 43.81 -2.75 27.36
N GLY A 451 42.95 -1.71 27.20
CA GLY A 451 41.79 -1.47 28.06
C GLY A 451 42.15 -0.72 29.37
N LYS A 452 43.33 -0.17 29.49
CA LYS A 452 43.75 0.62 30.67
C LYS A 452 43.34 2.08 30.48
N GLU A 453 42.75 2.67 31.51
CA GLU A 453 42.34 4.08 31.50
C GLU A 453 43.55 5.01 31.41
N VAL A 454 43.40 6.09 30.65
CA VAL A 454 44.43 7.09 30.37
C VAL A 454 43.86 8.48 30.66
N GLU A 455 44.34 9.14 31.69
CA GLU A 455 43.86 10.48 32.06
C GLU A 455 44.25 11.59 31.06
N LYS A 456 45.43 11.48 30.46
CA LYS A 456 45.98 12.46 29.50
C LYS A 456 46.42 11.72 28.22
N PRO A 457 45.51 11.50 27.31
CA PRO A 457 45.87 10.79 26.06
C PRO A 457 46.77 11.66 25.17
N THR A 458 47.83 11.06 24.62
CA THR A 458 48.74 11.64 23.64
C THR A 458 48.36 11.13 22.23
N ALA A 459 49.16 11.42 21.20
CA ALA A 459 48.91 10.88 19.87
C ALA A 459 48.85 9.34 19.90
N GLY A 460 47.84 8.75 19.33
CA GLY A 460 47.65 7.31 19.34
C GLY A 460 46.21 6.86 19.20
N VAL A 461 45.99 5.53 19.28
CA VAL A 461 44.68 4.89 19.15
C VAL A 461 44.11 4.62 20.53
N TYR A 462 42.87 5.11 20.77
CA TYR A 462 42.15 4.96 22.03
C TYR A 462 40.72 4.45 21.80
N ILE A 463 40.17 3.82 22.85
CA ILE A 463 38.74 3.61 23.00
C ILE A 463 38.25 4.70 23.97
N ILE A 464 37.36 5.57 23.49
CA ILE A 464 36.68 6.53 24.35
C ILE A 464 35.37 6.01 24.83
N LYS A 465 35.06 6.21 26.12
CA LYS A 465 33.74 6.02 26.71
C LYS A 465 33.18 7.37 27.09
N GLN A 466 32.00 7.72 26.59
CA GLN A 466 31.33 8.98 26.89
C GLN A 466 30.03 8.69 27.60
N LEU A 467 29.88 9.27 28.79
CA LEU A 467 28.59 9.33 29.49
C LEU A 467 27.80 10.50 28.91
N LEU A 468 26.59 10.23 28.52
CA LEU A 468 25.66 11.21 27.96
C LEU A 468 24.68 11.70 29.00
N SER A 469 24.10 12.90 28.80
CA SER A 469 23.16 13.55 29.74
C SER A 469 21.89 12.73 29.98
N ASN A 470 21.56 11.78 29.10
CA ASN A 470 20.47 10.82 29.25
C ASN A 470 20.85 9.52 29.99
N GLY A 471 22.05 9.47 30.59
CA GLY A 471 22.55 8.31 31.35
C GLY A 471 23.11 7.18 30.49
N LYS A 472 23.11 7.27 29.17
CA LYS A 472 23.69 6.24 28.29
C LYS A 472 25.20 6.40 28.16
N ILE A 473 25.87 5.27 27.92
CA ILE A 473 27.31 5.23 27.64
C ILE A 473 27.52 4.96 26.17
N ARG A 474 28.29 5.82 25.48
CA ARG A 474 28.73 5.62 24.12
C ARG A 474 30.19 5.29 24.07
N SER A 475 30.59 4.22 23.37
CA SER A 475 31.98 3.85 23.19
C SER A 475 32.35 3.88 21.71
N ARG A 476 33.53 4.43 21.38
CA ARG A 476 34.06 4.41 20.01
C ARG A 476 35.58 4.38 19.99
N LYS A 477 36.17 3.81 18.95
CA LYS A 477 37.60 3.88 18.68
C LYS A 477 37.94 5.22 18.02
N VAL A 478 38.97 5.90 18.52
CA VAL A 478 39.44 7.18 17.97
C VAL A 478 40.94 7.12 17.75
N PHE A 479 41.41 7.90 16.81
CA PHE A 479 42.85 8.18 16.61
C PHE A 479 43.05 9.67 16.97
N LEU A 480 43.86 9.95 17.99
CA LEU A 480 44.27 11.30 18.37
C LEU A 480 45.59 11.60 17.62
N LYS A 481 45.67 12.76 17.01
CA LYS A 481 46.85 13.26 16.29
C LYS A 481 47.74 14.05 17.21
#